data_c62cffcbeec9cbe54c450cf09095c8a5
#
_entry.id   c62cffcbeec9cbe54c450cf09095c8a5
#
_cell.length_a   1.000
_cell.length_b   1.000
_cell.length_c   1.000
_cell.angle_alpha   90.00
_cell.angle_beta   90.00
_cell.angle_gamma   90.00
#
_symmetry.space_group_name_H-M   'P 1'
#
loop_
_entity.id
_entity.type
_entity.pdbx_description
1 polymer ?
#
loop_
_entity_poly.entity_id
_entity_poly.type
_entity_poly.pdbx_seq_one_letter_code
_entity_poly.pdbx_strand_id
1 'polypeptide(L)'
;MLELIIITSSQYSWSKRWDEGGQARRQDMSGVRKALFLAVLLALIPPADAVRINPESWNNSAVVEGGFTILVEEYTATWCEQCAQIDEDLEIITDDHGSRISMISYHPSDGVDAFEPPAAEHRLERLRLQHPDLAGSPSFVVHNGLVREGVESWPDVQSDILKEESSQRGFTELKVTAETNETELMVTVFPPLFGDVQNDTQVSILFLQHNKVIPDGFINPGTGSRDRVLVGLAEFPMNGNPVSIDTTIVAPYVASYPIDSMEQWSVVVVHEYTSEALTNKTTTDSKPLGVVEISIKDPHQDESTELPLLLPIIIFMAIGTLGIISSKNKKKVKEEE
;
A
#
# COMPACT_ATOMS: atom_id res chain seq x y z
N MET A 1 -3.50 27.17 10.61
CA MET A 1 -2.71 28.39 10.85
C MET A 1 -1.35 27.92 11.37
N LEU A 2 -0.45 27.59 10.42
CA LEU A 2 0.91 27.15 10.71
C LEU A 2 1.79 28.40 10.68
N GLU A 3 2.27 28.82 11.84
CA GLU A 3 3.32 29.84 11.91
C GLU A 3 4.64 29.25 11.45
N LEU A 4 5.08 29.73 10.31
CA LEU A 4 6.42 29.48 9.77
C LEU A 4 7.43 30.20 10.66
N ILE A 5 8.15 29.47 11.51
CA ILE A 5 9.28 30.02 12.23
C ILE A 5 10.44 30.20 11.25
N ILE A 6 10.52 31.37 10.65
CA ILE A 6 11.70 31.81 9.91
C ILE A 6 12.76 32.17 10.93
N ILE A 7 13.71 31.27 11.17
CA ILE A 7 14.93 31.60 11.93
C ILE A 7 15.82 32.39 10.98
N THR A 8 15.74 33.70 11.09
CA THR A 8 16.65 34.62 10.41
C THR A 8 18.09 34.43 10.94
N SER A 9 19.00 34.16 10.02
CA SER A 9 20.43 34.01 10.23
C SER A 9 21.13 35.35 10.51
N SER A 10 20.79 36.00 11.60
CA SER A 10 21.45 37.24 12.00
C SER A 10 21.74 37.17 13.48
N GLN A 11 23.03 37.15 13.80
CA GLN A 11 23.71 37.24 15.09
C GLN A 11 24.24 35.93 15.69
N TYR A 12 25.07 35.22 14.96
CA TYR A 12 26.13 34.44 15.58
C TYR A 12 27.46 35.21 15.41
N SER A 13 27.78 36.02 16.41
CA SER A 13 29.11 36.64 16.57
C SER A 13 30.11 35.55 16.89
N TRP A 14 31.02 35.28 15.95
CA TRP A 14 32.15 34.40 16.15
C TRP A 14 33.19 35.08 17.04
N SER A 15 33.14 34.90 18.37
CA SER A 15 34.28 35.23 19.23
C SER A 15 35.34 34.12 19.09
N LYS A 16 36.40 34.36 18.33
CA LYS A 16 37.59 33.50 18.35
C LYS A 16 38.24 33.64 19.74
N ARG A 17 38.07 32.62 20.57
CA ARG A 17 38.82 32.48 21.80
C ARG A 17 40.18 31.83 21.47
N TRP A 18 41.25 32.57 21.59
CA TRP A 18 42.62 32.09 21.52
C TRP A 18 43.04 31.61 22.91
N ASP A 19 43.64 30.41 23.01
CA ASP A 19 44.36 30.00 24.21
C ASP A 19 45.78 30.53 24.16
N GLU A 20 46.46 30.56 25.30
CA GLU A 20 47.79 31.17 25.46
C GLU A 20 48.88 30.51 24.60
N GLY A 21 48.59 29.44 23.86
CA GLY A 21 49.50 28.75 22.95
C GLY A 21 49.29 29.06 21.47
N GLY A 22 48.35 29.96 21.09
CA GLY A 22 48.16 30.42 19.72
C GLY A 22 47.63 29.39 18.71
N GLN A 23 47.20 28.21 19.14
CA GLN A 23 46.60 27.20 18.26
C GLN A 23 45.08 27.23 18.30
N ALA A 24 44.46 27.43 17.12
CA ALA A 24 43.03 27.37 16.99
C ALA A 24 42.53 25.93 17.17
N ARG A 25 41.80 25.65 18.26
CA ARG A 25 41.15 24.38 18.49
C ARG A 25 40.05 24.16 17.43
N ARG A 26 40.29 23.28 16.45
CA ARG A 26 39.23 22.82 15.54
C ARG A 26 38.25 22.00 16.35
N GLN A 27 37.09 22.57 16.66
CA GLN A 27 35.97 21.78 17.16
C GLN A 27 35.61 20.75 16.09
N ASP A 28 35.59 19.47 16.47
CA ASP A 28 35.23 18.39 15.60
C ASP A 28 33.70 18.44 15.33
N MET A 29 33.34 19.11 14.23
CA MET A 29 31.95 19.21 13.75
C MET A 29 31.47 17.94 13.03
N SER A 30 32.25 16.85 13.03
CA SER A 30 31.92 15.62 12.33
C SER A 30 30.68 14.93 12.92
N GLY A 31 30.51 14.97 14.24
CA GLY A 31 29.36 14.41 14.94
C GLY A 31 28.06 15.15 14.64
N VAL A 32 28.07 16.47 14.64
CA VAL A 32 26.87 17.28 14.36
C VAL A 32 26.41 17.13 12.91
N ARG A 33 27.35 17.08 11.96
CA ARG A 33 27.05 16.86 10.54
C ARG A 33 26.45 15.46 10.30
N LYS A 34 26.96 14.43 10.98
CA LYS A 34 26.43 13.06 10.89
C LYS A 34 25.04 12.95 11.51
N ALA A 35 24.80 13.59 12.65
CA ALA A 35 23.49 13.63 13.30
C ALA A 35 22.46 14.39 12.44
N LEU A 36 22.85 15.50 11.83
CA LEU A 36 21.99 16.26 10.92
C LEU A 36 21.64 15.45 9.64
N PHE A 37 22.63 14.75 9.08
CA PHE A 37 22.42 13.90 7.92
C PHE A 37 21.49 12.72 8.23
N LEU A 38 21.64 12.10 9.40
CA LEU A 38 20.76 11.03 9.85
C LEU A 38 19.33 11.54 10.12
N ALA A 39 19.18 12.73 10.71
CA ALA A 39 17.89 13.35 10.95
C ALA A 39 17.16 13.70 9.63
N VAL A 40 17.90 14.20 8.64
CA VAL A 40 17.35 14.46 7.29
C VAL A 40 16.96 13.15 6.59
N LEU A 41 17.74 12.09 6.75
CA LEU A 41 17.41 10.77 6.18
C LEU A 41 16.14 10.18 6.81
N LEU A 42 15.97 10.33 8.13
CA LEU A 42 14.77 9.88 8.85
C LEU A 42 13.52 10.71 8.50
N ALA A 43 13.69 12.01 8.17
CA ALA A 43 12.59 12.87 7.76
C ALA A 43 12.14 12.64 6.31
N LEU A 44 12.87 11.84 5.53
CA LEU A 44 12.54 11.48 4.14
C LEU A 44 11.81 10.15 4.03
N ILE A 45 11.51 9.48 5.17
CA ILE A 45 10.68 8.27 5.15
C ILE A 45 9.23 8.73 4.94
N PRO A 46 8.61 8.42 3.79
CA PRO A 46 7.19 8.72 3.58
C PRO A 46 6.34 7.97 4.62
N PRO A 47 5.20 8.51 5.05
CA PRO A 47 4.25 7.76 5.85
C PRO A 47 3.84 6.50 5.08
N ALA A 48 3.65 5.40 5.78
CA ALA A 48 3.18 4.17 5.17
C ALA A 48 1.67 4.29 4.94
N ASP A 49 1.25 4.29 3.67
CA ASP A 49 -0.17 4.41 3.27
C ASP A 49 -0.92 3.07 3.36
N ALA A 50 -0.22 2.00 3.70
CA ALA A 50 -0.81 0.71 4.04
C ALA A 50 -0.07 0.09 5.22
N VAL A 51 -0.81 -0.63 6.06
CA VAL A 51 -0.28 -1.35 7.22
C VAL A 51 -0.50 -2.84 7.01
N ARG A 52 0.60 -3.61 7.00
CA ARG A 52 0.57 -5.08 6.97
C ARG A 52 1.01 -5.60 8.32
N ILE A 53 0.20 -6.46 8.89
CA ILE A 53 0.40 -7.00 10.23
C ILE A 53 0.36 -8.53 10.13
N ASN A 54 1.36 -9.20 10.69
CA ASN A 54 1.33 -10.64 10.84
C ASN A 54 0.19 -11.02 11.81
N PRO A 55 -0.66 -12.02 11.48
CA PRO A 55 -1.77 -12.45 12.32
C PRO A 55 -1.38 -12.74 13.78
N GLU A 56 -0.20 -13.32 14.01
CA GLU A 56 0.32 -13.61 15.36
C GLU A 56 0.56 -12.33 16.19
N SER A 57 0.80 -11.20 15.54
CA SER A 57 1.04 -9.90 16.19
C SER A 57 -0.20 -8.99 16.19
N TRP A 58 -1.33 -9.47 15.65
CA TRP A 58 -2.58 -8.72 15.64
C TRP A 58 -3.10 -8.47 17.06
N ASN A 59 -3.40 -7.24 17.38
CA ASN A 59 -3.84 -6.81 18.70
C ASN A 59 -5.25 -6.19 18.67
N ASN A 60 -6.13 -6.74 17.84
CA ASN A 60 -7.53 -6.38 17.67
C ASN A 60 -7.80 -4.94 17.20
N SER A 61 -6.79 -4.16 16.87
CA SER A 61 -6.96 -2.81 16.33
C SER A 61 -5.73 -2.35 15.55
N ALA A 62 -5.97 -1.67 14.44
CA ALA A 62 -4.94 -0.95 13.68
C ALA A 62 -5.49 0.37 13.14
N VAL A 63 -4.59 1.32 12.93
CA VAL A 63 -4.88 2.62 12.33
C VAL A 63 -3.91 2.86 11.20
N VAL A 64 -4.44 3.34 10.06
CA VAL A 64 -3.64 3.83 8.94
C VAL A 64 -4.06 5.25 8.60
N GLU A 65 -3.09 6.08 8.24
CA GLU A 65 -3.30 7.43 7.71
C GLU A 65 -2.49 7.57 6.43
N GLY A 66 -3.13 7.95 5.31
CA GLY A 66 -2.48 8.08 4.01
C GLY A 66 -3.47 8.24 2.87
N GLY A 67 -3.07 7.83 1.67
CA GLY A 67 -3.91 7.93 0.46
C GLY A 67 -3.15 7.65 -0.83
N PHE A 68 -1.85 7.38 -0.75
CA PHE A 68 -0.96 7.21 -1.91
C PHE A 68 -0.89 5.81 -2.49
N THR A 69 -1.53 4.82 -1.85
CA THR A 69 -1.51 3.45 -2.34
C THR A 69 -2.10 3.37 -3.76
N ILE A 70 -1.45 2.67 -4.67
CA ILE A 70 -1.95 2.43 -6.02
C ILE A 70 -2.94 1.28 -5.99
N LEU A 71 -4.17 1.51 -6.44
CA LEU A 71 -5.19 0.48 -6.58
C LEU A 71 -4.91 -0.35 -7.83
N VAL A 72 -4.82 -1.67 -7.68
CA VAL A 72 -4.75 -2.65 -8.76
C VAL A 72 -5.97 -3.56 -8.65
N GLU A 73 -6.81 -3.54 -9.65
CA GLU A 73 -8.05 -4.30 -9.70
C GLU A 73 -7.89 -5.43 -10.71
N GLU A 74 -8.06 -6.67 -10.26
CA GLU A 74 -7.95 -7.86 -11.08
C GLU A 74 -9.33 -8.49 -11.30
N TYR A 75 -9.69 -8.75 -12.55
CA TYR A 75 -10.78 -9.64 -12.90
C TYR A 75 -10.22 -11.05 -13.11
N THR A 76 -10.57 -11.99 -12.26
CA THR A 76 -10.07 -13.36 -12.24
C THR A 76 -11.23 -14.36 -12.09
N ALA A 77 -10.95 -15.66 -12.16
CA ALA A 77 -11.95 -16.70 -11.88
C ALA A 77 -11.28 -17.99 -11.38
N THR A 78 -11.96 -18.72 -10.50
CA THR A 78 -11.43 -19.99 -9.95
C THR A 78 -11.20 -21.07 -11.02
N TRP A 79 -12.01 -21.08 -12.09
CA TRP A 79 -11.94 -22.02 -13.21
C TRP A 79 -10.94 -21.61 -14.32
N CYS A 80 -10.37 -20.42 -14.25
CA CYS A 80 -9.52 -19.84 -15.28
C CYS A 80 -8.09 -20.42 -15.21
N GLU A 81 -7.67 -21.17 -16.24
CA GLU A 81 -6.33 -21.78 -16.30
C GLU A 81 -5.21 -20.74 -16.39
N GLN A 82 -5.42 -19.64 -17.12
CA GLN A 82 -4.43 -18.56 -17.24
C GLN A 82 -4.31 -17.78 -15.93
N CYS A 83 -5.39 -17.59 -15.20
CA CYS A 83 -5.36 -16.95 -13.88
C CYS A 83 -4.52 -17.79 -12.90
N ALA A 84 -4.77 -19.12 -12.87
CA ALA A 84 -4.02 -20.02 -12.02
C ALA A 84 -2.51 -20.06 -12.30
N GLN A 85 -2.07 -19.71 -13.51
CA GLN A 85 -0.65 -19.63 -13.86
C GLN A 85 0.04 -18.40 -13.27
N ILE A 86 -0.70 -17.33 -13.01
CA ILE A 86 -0.12 -16.06 -12.54
C ILE A 86 -0.42 -15.79 -11.05
N ASP A 87 -1.38 -16.49 -10.44
CA ASP A 87 -1.82 -16.25 -9.06
C ASP A 87 -0.65 -16.24 -8.04
N GLU A 88 0.27 -17.22 -8.14
CA GLU A 88 1.42 -17.31 -7.24
C GLU A 88 2.40 -16.14 -7.45
N ASP A 89 2.68 -15.79 -8.70
CA ASP A 89 3.55 -14.64 -9.03
C ASP A 89 2.91 -13.33 -8.54
N LEU A 90 1.58 -13.19 -8.65
CA LEU A 90 0.85 -12.01 -8.17
C LEU A 90 0.92 -11.87 -6.65
N GLU A 91 0.85 -12.98 -5.93
CA GLU A 91 0.98 -12.98 -4.48
C GLU A 91 2.36 -12.48 -4.04
N ILE A 92 3.43 -13.06 -4.61
CA ILE A 92 4.81 -12.66 -4.35
C ILE A 92 5.03 -11.18 -4.66
N ILE A 93 4.62 -10.75 -5.86
CA ILE A 93 4.83 -9.37 -6.32
C ILE A 93 4.07 -8.37 -5.44
N THR A 94 2.84 -8.71 -5.04
CA THR A 94 2.05 -7.85 -4.18
C THR A 94 2.69 -7.71 -2.80
N ASP A 95 3.28 -8.78 -2.28
CA ASP A 95 3.99 -8.75 -1.02
C ASP A 95 5.29 -7.95 -1.12
N ASP A 96 6.03 -8.06 -2.22
CA ASP A 96 7.24 -7.29 -2.51
C ASP A 96 7.00 -5.79 -2.69
N HIS A 97 5.89 -5.43 -3.33
CA HIS A 97 5.48 -4.02 -3.44
C HIS A 97 5.08 -3.42 -2.09
N GLY A 98 4.64 -4.24 -1.15
CA GLY A 98 4.28 -3.83 0.21
C GLY A 98 3.15 -2.80 0.21
N SER A 99 3.34 -1.69 0.92
CA SER A 99 2.34 -0.63 1.08
C SER A 99 2.13 0.26 -0.16
N ARG A 100 2.90 0.06 -1.24
CA ARG A 100 2.80 0.89 -2.45
C ARG A 100 1.60 0.56 -3.31
N ILE A 101 1.17 -0.69 -3.30
CA ILE A 101 0.00 -1.15 -4.06
C ILE A 101 -0.99 -1.86 -3.15
N SER A 102 -2.27 -1.78 -3.52
CA SER A 102 -3.36 -2.58 -2.97
C SER A 102 -4.01 -3.31 -4.14
N MET A 103 -3.90 -4.63 -4.14
CA MET A 103 -4.49 -5.47 -5.17
C MET A 103 -5.77 -6.11 -4.66
N ILE A 104 -6.79 -6.16 -5.52
CA ILE A 104 -8.11 -6.74 -5.22
C ILE A 104 -8.49 -7.68 -6.35
N SER A 105 -8.89 -8.91 -6.01
CA SER A 105 -9.31 -9.92 -6.96
C SER A 105 -10.84 -10.04 -6.99
N TYR A 106 -11.43 -9.84 -8.17
CA TYR A 106 -12.87 -9.91 -8.43
C TYR A 106 -13.22 -11.21 -9.13
N HIS A 107 -14.02 -12.03 -8.48
CA HIS A 107 -14.58 -13.28 -9.01
C HIS A 107 -15.98 -13.04 -9.56
N PRO A 108 -16.31 -13.47 -10.79
CA PRO A 108 -17.59 -13.19 -11.42
C PRO A 108 -18.73 -14.03 -10.84
N SER A 109 -19.95 -13.53 -10.96
CA SER A 109 -21.18 -14.30 -10.71
C SER A 109 -21.68 -14.93 -12.02
N ASP A 110 -20.94 -15.92 -12.53
CA ASP A 110 -21.16 -16.56 -13.83
C ASP A 110 -21.80 -17.97 -13.76
N GLY A 111 -22.06 -18.47 -12.56
CA GLY A 111 -22.61 -19.81 -12.30
C GLY A 111 -21.58 -20.93 -12.40
N VAL A 112 -20.28 -20.60 -12.55
CA VAL A 112 -19.16 -21.54 -12.69
C VAL A 112 -18.07 -21.26 -11.66
N ASP A 113 -17.83 -19.98 -11.34
CA ASP A 113 -16.88 -19.58 -10.31
C ASP A 113 -17.29 -20.12 -8.94
N ALA A 114 -16.32 -20.58 -8.14
CA ALA A 114 -16.60 -21.19 -6.85
C ALA A 114 -17.03 -20.18 -5.77
N PHE A 115 -16.78 -18.88 -5.96
CA PHE A 115 -17.01 -17.88 -4.93
C PHE A 115 -18.20 -16.99 -5.21
N GLU A 116 -18.35 -16.51 -6.42
CA GLU A 116 -19.46 -15.64 -6.89
C GLU A 116 -19.89 -14.54 -5.89
N PRO A 117 -18.96 -13.76 -5.31
CA PRO A 117 -19.34 -12.79 -4.30
C PRO A 117 -20.08 -11.60 -4.94
N PRO A 118 -21.29 -11.23 -4.45
CA PRO A 118 -22.06 -10.12 -5.00
C PRO A 118 -21.30 -8.78 -4.98
N ALA A 119 -20.41 -8.60 -3.99
CA ALA A 119 -19.54 -7.43 -3.90
C ALA A 119 -18.58 -7.33 -5.10
N ALA A 120 -18.02 -8.45 -5.57
CA ALA A 120 -17.14 -8.48 -6.74
C ALA A 120 -17.92 -8.15 -8.02
N GLU A 121 -19.10 -8.70 -8.21
CA GLU A 121 -19.93 -8.37 -9.39
C GLU A 121 -20.28 -6.88 -9.43
N HIS A 122 -20.66 -6.29 -8.28
CA HIS A 122 -20.91 -4.85 -8.19
C HIS A 122 -19.69 -4.00 -8.61
N ARG A 123 -18.48 -4.43 -8.20
CA ARG A 123 -17.24 -3.73 -8.62
C ARG A 123 -16.92 -3.95 -10.09
N LEU A 124 -17.15 -5.15 -10.64
CA LEU A 124 -17.00 -5.43 -12.06
C LEU A 124 -17.98 -4.62 -12.91
N GLU A 125 -19.25 -4.49 -12.49
CA GLU A 125 -20.20 -3.60 -13.15
C GLU A 125 -19.74 -2.16 -13.16
N ARG A 126 -19.19 -1.68 -12.02
CA ARG A 126 -18.61 -0.35 -11.92
C ARG A 126 -17.42 -0.16 -12.87
N LEU A 127 -16.48 -1.12 -12.94
CA LEU A 127 -15.35 -1.07 -13.88
C LEU A 127 -15.83 -1.01 -15.33
N ARG A 128 -16.85 -1.79 -15.70
CA ARG A 128 -17.43 -1.81 -17.05
C ARG A 128 -18.06 -0.48 -17.48
N LEU A 129 -18.38 0.43 -16.55
CA LEU A 129 -18.82 1.80 -16.91
C LEU A 129 -17.71 2.58 -17.63
N GLN A 130 -16.46 2.34 -17.28
CA GLN A 130 -15.28 2.97 -17.88
C GLN A 130 -14.58 2.08 -18.90
N HIS A 131 -14.74 0.77 -18.78
CA HIS A 131 -14.08 -0.27 -19.54
C HIS A 131 -15.11 -1.28 -20.09
N PRO A 132 -15.95 -0.87 -21.08
CA PRO A 132 -16.98 -1.74 -21.63
C PRO A 132 -16.42 -2.97 -22.37
N ASP A 133 -15.15 -2.96 -22.66
CA ASP A 133 -14.35 -4.05 -23.24
C ASP A 133 -13.79 -5.03 -22.22
N LEU A 134 -13.98 -4.79 -20.92
CA LEU A 134 -13.58 -5.72 -19.85
C LEU A 134 -14.44 -6.99 -19.91
N ALA A 135 -13.95 -8.03 -20.57
CA ALA A 135 -14.70 -9.24 -20.87
C ALA A 135 -14.01 -10.54 -20.47
N GLY A 136 -12.68 -10.58 -20.45
CA GLY A 136 -11.87 -11.78 -20.21
C GLY A 136 -11.17 -11.79 -18.86
N SER A 137 -10.81 -12.96 -18.38
CA SER A 137 -9.93 -13.16 -17.21
C SER A 137 -8.67 -13.95 -17.62
N PRO A 138 -7.47 -13.64 -17.07
CA PRO A 138 -7.23 -12.51 -16.17
C PRO A 138 -7.21 -11.16 -16.90
N SER A 139 -7.74 -10.12 -16.25
CA SER A 139 -7.62 -8.74 -16.70
C SER A 139 -7.28 -7.85 -15.52
N PHE A 140 -6.44 -6.83 -15.76
CA PHE A 140 -5.95 -5.92 -14.75
C PHE A 140 -6.26 -4.48 -15.10
N VAL A 141 -6.64 -3.69 -14.10
CA VAL A 141 -6.84 -2.24 -14.20
C VAL A 141 -6.05 -1.57 -13.08
N VAL A 142 -5.07 -0.74 -13.45
CA VAL A 142 -4.27 0.02 -12.50
C VAL A 142 -4.85 1.42 -12.35
N HIS A 143 -5.33 1.75 -11.15
CA HIS A 143 -5.81 3.10 -10.80
C HIS A 143 -6.83 3.66 -11.80
N ASN A 144 -7.77 2.82 -12.22
CA ASN A 144 -8.76 3.10 -13.27
C ASN A 144 -8.15 3.50 -14.63
N GLY A 145 -6.93 3.02 -14.92
CA GLY A 145 -6.24 3.21 -16.19
C GLY A 145 -6.74 2.29 -17.30
N LEU A 146 -5.84 1.85 -18.19
CA LEU A 146 -6.20 0.95 -19.28
C LEU A 146 -6.40 -0.49 -18.80
N VAL A 147 -7.31 -1.22 -19.43
CA VAL A 147 -7.42 -2.68 -19.24
C VAL A 147 -6.20 -3.36 -19.83
N ARG A 148 -5.60 -4.26 -19.05
CA ARG A 148 -4.51 -5.14 -19.43
C ARG A 148 -5.01 -6.57 -19.36
N GLU A 149 -5.17 -7.24 -20.50
CA GLU A 149 -5.79 -8.56 -20.59
C GLU A 149 -4.76 -9.67 -20.82
N GLY A 150 -4.93 -10.78 -20.11
CA GLY A 150 -4.09 -11.98 -20.21
C GLY A 150 -2.79 -11.89 -19.39
N VAL A 151 -2.18 -13.07 -19.12
CA VAL A 151 -0.94 -13.20 -18.34
C VAL A 151 0.25 -12.48 -18.97
N GLU A 152 0.29 -12.41 -20.29
CA GLU A 152 1.36 -11.75 -21.03
C GLU A 152 1.36 -10.22 -20.84
N SER A 153 0.27 -9.64 -20.33
CA SER A 153 0.16 -8.21 -20.08
C SER A 153 0.78 -7.75 -18.75
N TRP A 154 1.23 -8.67 -17.91
CA TRP A 154 1.78 -8.35 -16.59
C TRP A 154 2.94 -7.33 -16.61
N PRO A 155 3.92 -7.37 -17.54
CA PRO A 155 4.93 -6.32 -17.63
C PRO A 155 4.35 -4.92 -17.89
N ASP A 156 3.24 -4.83 -18.62
CA ASP A 156 2.55 -3.56 -18.86
C ASP A 156 1.83 -3.09 -17.59
N VAL A 157 1.25 -4.00 -16.79
CA VAL A 157 0.67 -3.70 -15.48
C VAL A 157 1.72 -3.10 -14.55
N GLN A 158 2.91 -3.71 -14.45
CA GLN A 158 4.03 -3.19 -13.68
C GLN A 158 4.46 -1.80 -14.15
N SER A 159 4.51 -1.59 -15.48
CA SER A 159 4.81 -0.27 -16.06
C SER A 159 3.76 0.77 -15.69
N ASP A 160 2.47 0.40 -15.70
CA ASP A 160 1.39 1.30 -15.31
C ASP A 160 1.44 1.63 -13.82
N ILE A 161 1.77 0.69 -12.93
CA ILE A 161 2.02 0.94 -11.50
C ILE A 161 3.13 1.99 -11.32
N LEU A 162 4.30 1.78 -11.92
CA LEU A 162 5.43 2.70 -11.84
C LEU A 162 5.10 4.10 -12.38
N LYS A 163 4.30 4.16 -13.44
CA LYS A 163 3.83 5.42 -14.01
C LYS A 163 2.90 6.16 -13.04
N GLU A 164 1.97 5.46 -12.41
CA GLU A 164 1.09 6.06 -11.42
C GLU A 164 1.87 6.53 -10.19
N GLU A 165 2.80 5.74 -9.65
CA GLU A 165 3.70 6.15 -8.56
C GLU A 165 4.46 7.44 -8.89
N SER A 166 4.95 7.56 -10.13
CA SER A 166 5.73 8.74 -10.56
C SER A 166 4.88 9.97 -10.87
N SER A 167 3.59 9.78 -11.16
CA SER A 167 2.67 10.84 -11.60
C SER A 167 1.79 11.40 -10.50
N GLN A 168 1.78 10.80 -9.32
CA GLN A 168 0.91 11.20 -8.21
C GLN A 168 1.09 12.67 -7.84
N ARG A 169 -0.03 13.40 -7.89
CA ARG A 169 -0.09 14.84 -7.60
C ARG A 169 -1.31 15.14 -6.75
N GLY A 170 -1.15 15.05 -5.47
CA GLY A 170 -2.24 15.29 -4.55
C GLY A 170 -3.18 14.08 -4.44
N PHE A 171 -3.57 13.80 -3.26
CA PHE A 171 -4.47 12.71 -2.90
C PHE A 171 -5.33 13.17 -1.73
N THR A 172 -6.43 12.48 -1.52
CA THR A 172 -7.22 12.64 -0.30
C THR A 172 -6.55 11.85 0.82
N GLU A 173 -6.17 12.54 1.88
CA GLU A 173 -5.69 11.90 3.09
C GLU A 173 -6.87 11.19 3.79
N LEU A 174 -6.75 9.89 3.93
CA LEU A 174 -7.72 9.02 4.59
C LEU A 174 -7.14 8.59 5.93
N LYS A 175 -7.98 8.61 6.97
CA LYS A 175 -7.69 7.99 8.26
C LYS A 175 -8.67 6.88 8.50
N VAL A 176 -8.16 5.66 8.68
CA VAL A 176 -8.96 4.44 8.82
C VAL A 176 -8.54 3.68 10.06
N THR A 177 -9.52 3.21 10.83
CA THR A 177 -9.32 2.26 11.93
C THR A 177 -10.03 0.96 11.59
N ALA A 178 -9.34 -0.16 11.73
CA ALA A 178 -9.92 -1.49 11.70
C ALA A 178 -9.84 -2.10 13.11
N GLU A 179 -10.95 -2.63 13.58
CA GLU A 179 -11.06 -3.25 14.90
C GLU A 179 -11.77 -4.59 14.78
N THR A 180 -11.27 -5.61 15.46
CA THR A 180 -11.91 -6.92 15.49
C THR A 180 -12.43 -7.23 16.88
N ASN A 181 -13.60 -7.86 16.93
CA ASN A 181 -14.08 -8.59 18.11
C ASN A 181 -14.15 -10.10 17.75
N GLU A 182 -14.85 -10.91 18.55
CA GLU A 182 -14.94 -12.36 18.34
C GLU A 182 -15.65 -12.76 17.04
N THR A 183 -16.47 -11.89 16.45
CA THR A 183 -17.37 -12.23 15.34
C THR A 183 -17.36 -11.24 14.18
N GLU A 184 -16.80 -10.06 14.37
CA GLU A 184 -16.88 -8.98 13.38
C GLU A 184 -15.57 -8.22 13.25
N LEU A 185 -15.29 -7.82 12.03
CA LEU A 185 -14.32 -6.80 11.67
C LEU A 185 -15.07 -5.49 11.43
N MET A 186 -14.84 -4.51 12.27
CA MET A 186 -15.42 -3.19 12.17
C MET A 186 -14.40 -2.20 11.60
N VAL A 187 -14.82 -1.44 10.61
CA VAL A 187 -13.99 -0.43 9.93
C VAL A 187 -14.64 0.94 10.09
N THR A 188 -13.86 1.88 10.60
CA THR A 188 -14.25 3.29 10.72
C THR A 188 -13.36 4.13 9.83
N VAL A 189 -13.96 4.87 8.90
CA VAL A 189 -13.27 5.90 8.12
C VAL A 189 -13.59 7.25 8.74
N PHE A 190 -12.58 7.94 9.23
CA PHE A 190 -12.75 9.30 9.72
C PHE A 190 -12.98 10.22 8.53
N PRO A 191 -14.03 11.07 8.56
CA PRO A 191 -14.31 11.95 7.43
C PRO A 191 -13.05 12.71 7.07
N PRO A 192 -12.58 12.60 5.83
CA PRO A 192 -11.44 13.37 5.40
C PRO A 192 -11.83 14.84 5.49
N LEU A 193 -10.89 15.69 5.87
CA LEU A 193 -11.01 17.13 5.73
C LEU A 193 -10.93 17.44 4.23
N PHE A 194 -12.01 17.12 3.50
CA PHE A 194 -12.11 17.44 2.09
C PHE A 194 -12.05 18.95 1.94
N GLY A 195 -11.01 19.44 1.26
CA GLY A 195 -10.89 20.88 0.99
C GLY A 195 -12.09 21.38 0.21
N ASP A 196 -12.40 20.81 -0.93
CA ASP A 196 -13.62 21.02 -1.71
C ASP A 196 -14.35 19.68 -1.81
N VAL A 197 -15.42 19.49 -1.05
CA VAL A 197 -16.28 18.30 -1.12
C VAL A 197 -16.84 18.17 -2.53
N GLN A 198 -16.32 17.21 -3.26
CA GLN A 198 -16.89 16.86 -4.55
C GLN A 198 -18.15 16.02 -4.31
N ASN A 199 -19.30 16.60 -4.53
CA ASN A 199 -20.60 15.96 -4.31
C ASN A 199 -20.82 14.68 -5.12
N ASP A 200 -20.00 14.43 -6.13
CA ASP A 200 -20.01 13.30 -7.04
C ASP A 200 -19.01 12.18 -6.64
N THR A 201 -18.51 12.23 -5.41
CA THR A 201 -17.58 11.23 -4.88
C THR A 201 -18.18 10.38 -3.76
N GLN A 202 -17.52 9.29 -3.44
CA GLN A 202 -17.85 8.35 -2.38
C GLN A 202 -16.61 7.80 -1.68
N VAL A 203 -16.80 7.30 -0.48
CA VAL A 203 -15.85 6.43 0.19
C VAL A 203 -16.34 5.00 0.09
N SER A 204 -15.52 4.11 -0.46
CA SER A 204 -15.79 2.69 -0.56
C SER A 204 -14.91 1.92 0.42
N ILE A 205 -15.49 1.07 1.25
CA ILE A 205 -14.82 0.14 2.16
C ILE A 205 -14.95 -1.25 1.56
N LEU A 206 -13.82 -1.87 1.20
CA LEU A 206 -13.74 -3.15 0.52
C LEU A 206 -13.12 -4.18 1.47
N PHE A 207 -13.83 -5.27 1.74
CA PHE A 207 -13.39 -6.35 2.62
C PHE A 207 -12.86 -7.51 1.79
N LEU A 208 -11.61 -7.88 2.01
CA LEU A 208 -10.92 -8.93 1.27
C LEU A 208 -10.62 -10.11 2.18
N GLN A 209 -10.82 -11.31 1.66
CA GLN A 209 -10.39 -12.55 2.29
C GLN A 209 -9.11 -13.05 1.63
N HIS A 210 -8.10 -13.36 2.44
CA HIS A 210 -6.89 -14.05 2.02
C HIS A 210 -7.07 -15.57 2.14
N ASN A 211 -6.33 -16.31 1.31
CA ASN A 211 -6.32 -17.78 1.32
C ASN A 211 -7.72 -18.40 1.31
N LYS A 212 -8.66 -17.79 0.58
CA LYS A 212 -10.04 -18.30 0.47
C LYS A 212 -10.07 -19.66 -0.21
N VAL A 213 -10.45 -20.67 0.56
CA VAL A 213 -10.46 -22.07 0.11
C VAL A 213 -11.54 -22.29 -0.97
N ILE A 214 -11.16 -22.96 -2.06
CA ILE A 214 -12.08 -23.37 -3.11
C ILE A 214 -12.80 -24.65 -2.65
N PRO A 215 -14.14 -24.68 -2.59
CA PRO A 215 -14.90 -25.87 -2.19
C PRO A 215 -14.68 -27.04 -3.16
N ASP A 216 -14.75 -28.26 -2.64
CA ASP A 216 -14.67 -29.47 -3.44
C ASP A 216 -15.76 -29.50 -4.51
N GLY A 217 -15.42 -29.96 -5.70
CA GLY A 217 -16.35 -30.15 -6.82
C GLY A 217 -16.43 -29.00 -7.82
N PHE A 218 -15.77 -27.87 -7.52
CA PHE A 218 -15.60 -26.78 -8.48
C PHE A 218 -14.40 -26.99 -9.40
N ILE A 219 -14.44 -26.39 -10.58
CA ILE A 219 -13.31 -26.39 -11.51
C ILE A 219 -12.20 -25.52 -10.92
N ASN A 220 -11.03 -26.11 -10.75
CA ASN A 220 -9.86 -25.42 -10.21
C ASN A 220 -8.58 -25.96 -10.83
N PRO A 221 -8.00 -25.27 -11.83
CA PRO A 221 -6.72 -25.63 -12.43
C PRO A 221 -5.49 -25.26 -11.58
N GLY A 222 -5.66 -24.50 -10.51
CA GLY A 222 -4.58 -23.94 -9.68
C GLY A 222 -4.50 -24.54 -8.28
N THR A 223 -4.04 -23.71 -7.34
CA THR A 223 -3.96 -24.06 -5.90
C THR A 223 -5.34 -24.19 -5.26
N GLY A 224 -5.42 -24.79 -4.07
CA GLY A 224 -6.68 -25.01 -3.35
C GLY A 224 -7.34 -23.74 -2.79
N SER A 225 -6.71 -22.60 -2.91
CA SER A 225 -7.22 -21.31 -2.42
C SER A 225 -6.90 -20.17 -3.37
N ARG A 226 -7.54 -19.03 -3.13
CA ARG A 226 -7.25 -17.75 -3.82
C ARG A 226 -7.03 -16.64 -2.80
N ASP A 227 -6.20 -15.69 -3.18
CA ASP A 227 -5.84 -14.56 -2.32
C ASP A 227 -6.61 -13.29 -2.69
N ARG A 228 -6.72 -12.34 -1.74
CA ARG A 228 -7.29 -10.99 -1.95
C ARG A 228 -8.69 -10.95 -2.56
N VAL A 229 -9.49 -11.98 -2.32
CA VAL A 229 -10.85 -12.11 -2.84
C VAL A 229 -11.76 -11.07 -2.20
N LEU A 230 -12.37 -10.19 -2.99
CA LEU A 230 -13.39 -9.25 -2.50
C LEU A 230 -14.63 -10.02 -2.07
N VAL A 231 -14.99 -9.93 -0.79
CA VAL A 231 -16.10 -10.68 -0.19
C VAL A 231 -17.22 -9.79 0.35
N GLY A 232 -16.96 -8.51 0.54
CA GLY A 232 -17.99 -7.56 1.01
C GLY A 232 -17.59 -6.13 0.71
N LEU A 233 -18.58 -5.25 0.59
CA LEU A 233 -18.34 -3.84 0.37
C LEU A 233 -19.40 -2.95 1.04
N ALA A 234 -18.98 -1.74 1.45
CA ALA A 234 -19.87 -0.67 1.84
C ALA A 234 -19.44 0.63 1.13
N GLU A 235 -20.38 1.32 0.48
CA GLU A 235 -20.15 2.60 -0.19
C GLU A 235 -20.91 3.71 0.53
N PHE A 236 -20.23 4.84 0.72
CA PHE A 236 -20.75 6.03 1.38
C PHE A 236 -20.64 7.21 0.40
N PRO A 237 -21.62 7.41 -0.51
CA PRO A 237 -21.67 8.60 -1.36
C PRO A 237 -21.74 9.88 -0.52
N MET A 238 -21.04 10.95 -0.96
CA MET A 238 -21.13 12.25 -0.30
C MET A 238 -22.56 12.82 -0.38
N ASN A 239 -23.27 12.52 -1.46
CA ASN A 239 -24.70 12.80 -1.64
C ASN A 239 -25.40 11.49 -1.99
N GLY A 240 -26.30 11.03 -1.14
CA GLY A 240 -27.09 9.83 -1.42
C GLY A 240 -27.17 8.90 -0.22
N ASN A 241 -27.78 7.75 -0.45
CA ASN A 241 -27.87 6.71 0.56
C ASN A 241 -26.65 5.78 0.45
N PRO A 242 -26.10 5.30 1.57
CA PRO A 242 -25.04 4.32 1.53
C PRO A 242 -25.55 2.99 0.94
N VAL A 243 -24.62 2.27 0.31
CA VAL A 243 -24.83 0.92 -0.26
C VAL A 243 -24.07 -0.09 0.60
N SER A 244 -24.64 -1.25 0.82
CA SER A 244 -24.07 -2.35 1.58
C SER A 244 -24.30 -3.65 0.86
N ILE A 245 -23.23 -4.42 0.61
CA ILE A 245 -23.28 -5.74 0.00
C ILE A 245 -22.45 -6.68 0.87
N ASP A 246 -23.10 -7.68 1.44
CA ASP A 246 -22.53 -8.65 2.38
C ASP A 246 -21.83 -7.99 3.61
N THR A 247 -22.20 -6.75 3.91
CA THR A 247 -21.70 -5.97 5.05
C THR A 247 -22.85 -5.38 5.85
N THR A 248 -22.54 -4.83 7.03
CA THR A 248 -23.50 -4.07 7.83
C THR A 248 -23.04 -2.63 7.98
N ILE A 249 -23.89 -1.66 7.60
CA ILE A 249 -23.63 -0.24 7.89
C ILE A 249 -24.04 0.05 9.32
N VAL A 250 -23.06 0.37 10.17
CA VAL A 250 -23.25 0.63 11.60
C VAL A 250 -23.55 2.11 11.85
N ALA A 251 -22.85 2.99 11.16
CA ALA A 251 -22.98 4.44 11.22
C ALA A 251 -22.45 5.07 9.93
N PRO A 252 -22.60 6.38 9.70
CA PRO A 252 -21.92 7.06 8.59
C PRO A 252 -20.42 6.78 8.61
N TYR A 253 -19.89 6.27 7.50
CA TYR A 253 -18.49 5.86 7.32
C TYR A 253 -18.02 4.75 8.27
N VAL A 254 -18.95 3.95 8.81
CA VAL A 254 -18.65 2.79 9.65
C VAL A 254 -19.39 1.58 9.12
N ALA A 255 -18.63 0.56 8.73
CA ALA A 255 -19.16 -0.73 8.26
C ALA A 255 -18.54 -1.89 9.04
N SER A 256 -19.26 -2.99 9.17
CA SER A 256 -18.74 -4.24 9.71
C SER A 256 -18.93 -5.40 8.72
N TYR A 257 -18.02 -6.38 8.83
CA TYR A 257 -18.05 -7.63 8.08
C TYR A 257 -17.87 -8.80 9.06
N PRO A 258 -18.64 -9.90 8.94
CA PRO A 258 -18.45 -11.09 9.76
C PRO A 258 -17.11 -11.78 9.44
N ILE A 259 -16.34 -12.12 10.49
CA ILE A 259 -15.01 -12.75 10.37
C ILE A 259 -14.94 -14.17 10.94
N ASP A 260 -16.06 -14.77 11.28
CA ASP A 260 -16.14 -16.08 11.96
C ASP A 260 -15.35 -17.20 11.28
N SER A 261 -15.02 -17.03 9.99
CA SER A 261 -14.27 -17.98 9.18
C SER A 261 -13.02 -17.39 8.50
N MET A 262 -12.68 -16.11 8.78
CA MET A 262 -11.56 -15.43 8.15
C MET A 262 -10.39 -15.34 9.13
N GLU A 263 -9.34 -16.14 8.92
CA GLU A 263 -8.10 -16.05 9.68
C GLU A 263 -7.22 -14.89 9.18
N GLN A 264 -7.27 -14.60 7.88
CA GLN A 264 -6.49 -13.55 7.22
C GLN A 264 -7.39 -12.69 6.33
N TRP A 265 -7.22 -11.38 6.41
CA TRP A 265 -8.09 -10.42 5.73
C TRP A 265 -7.36 -9.10 5.44
N SER A 266 -7.88 -8.36 4.46
CA SER A 266 -7.54 -6.95 4.25
C SER A 266 -8.78 -6.10 4.18
N VAL A 267 -8.61 -4.83 4.52
CA VAL A 267 -9.58 -3.79 4.25
C VAL A 267 -8.92 -2.74 3.39
N VAL A 268 -9.50 -2.49 2.22
CA VAL A 268 -9.08 -1.41 1.33
C VAL A 268 -10.13 -0.32 1.38
N VAL A 269 -9.71 0.90 1.67
CA VAL A 269 -10.60 2.07 1.65
C VAL A 269 -10.19 2.97 0.50
N VAL A 270 -11.18 3.26 -0.35
CA VAL A 270 -10.99 4.06 -1.57
C VAL A 270 -11.88 5.30 -1.52
N HIS A 271 -11.31 6.48 -1.68
CA HIS A 271 -12.06 7.67 -2.04
C HIS A 271 -12.07 7.78 -3.55
N GLU A 272 -13.24 7.78 -4.15
CA GLU A 272 -13.43 7.66 -5.59
C GLU A 272 -14.70 8.37 -6.06
N TYR A 273 -14.88 8.53 -7.37
CA TYR A 273 -16.12 9.03 -7.95
C TYR A 273 -17.25 8.00 -7.82
N THR A 274 -18.48 8.46 -7.66
CA THR A 274 -19.67 7.57 -7.70
C THR A 274 -19.83 6.92 -9.06
N SER A 275 -20.52 5.78 -9.13
CA SER A 275 -20.83 5.11 -10.41
C SER A 275 -21.60 6.02 -11.39
N GLU A 276 -22.50 6.88 -10.87
CA GLU A 276 -23.20 7.87 -11.68
C GLU A 276 -22.23 8.91 -12.28
N ALA A 277 -21.29 9.39 -11.50
CA ALA A 277 -20.30 10.38 -11.96
C ALA A 277 -19.35 9.78 -13.02
N LEU A 278 -19.01 8.51 -12.90
CA LEU A 278 -18.13 7.82 -13.85
C LEU A 278 -18.68 7.81 -15.27
N THR A 279 -19.98 7.72 -15.46
CA THR A 279 -20.61 7.70 -16.80
C THR A 279 -20.31 8.96 -17.64
N ASN A 280 -19.89 10.04 -16.99
CA ASN A 280 -19.59 11.32 -17.61
C ASN A 280 -18.10 11.70 -17.57
N LYS A 281 -17.22 10.79 -17.14
CA LYS A 281 -15.78 11.06 -16.99
C LYS A 281 -14.97 10.19 -17.94
N THR A 282 -13.78 10.64 -18.27
CA THR A 282 -12.77 9.81 -18.93
C THR A 282 -12.00 8.98 -17.89
N THR A 283 -11.35 7.90 -18.28
CA THR A 283 -10.52 7.09 -17.39
C THR A 283 -9.42 7.92 -16.71
N THR A 284 -8.88 8.91 -17.40
CA THR A 284 -7.86 9.82 -16.85
C THR A 284 -8.42 10.72 -15.74
N ASP A 285 -9.69 11.13 -15.87
CA ASP A 285 -10.35 12.07 -14.95
C ASP A 285 -11.11 11.36 -13.82
N SER A 286 -11.14 10.03 -13.83
CA SER A 286 -11.90 9.17 -12.91
C SER A 286 -11.04 8.29 -12.01
N LYS A 287 -9.74 8.59 -11.91
CA LYS A 287 -8.82 7.89 -11.02
C LYS A 287 -9.28 7.98 -9.56
N PRO A 288 -8.97 6.96 -8.74
CA PRO A 288 -9.13 7.06 -7.31
C PRO A 288 -8.45 8.31 -6.76
N LEU A 289 -9.11 8.96 -5.82
CA LEU A 289 -8.65 10.21 -5.19
C LEU A 289 -7.78 9.94 -3.96
N GLY A 290 -7.90 8.75 -3.38
CA GLY A 290 -7.10 8.28 -2.26
C GLY A 290 -7.37 6.83 -1.97
N VAL A 291 -6.33 6.07 -1.61
CA VAL A 291 -6.42 4.63 -1.30
C VAL A 291 -5.53 4.32 -0.11
N VAL A 292 -6.05 3.55 0.84
CA VAL A 292 -5.28 2.99 1.96
C VAL A 292 -5.67 1.54 2.20
N GLU A 293 -4.77 0.74 2.79
CA GLU A 293 -5.02 -0.66 3.13
C GLU A 293 -4.57 -0.96 4.56
N ILE A 294 -5.38 -1.75 5.28
CA ILE A 294 -4.99 -2.47 6.48
C ILE A 294 -5.09 -3.95 6.15
N SER A 295 -4.00 -4.69 6.26
CA SER A 295 -3.90 -6.11 5.92
C SER A 295 -3.41 -6.92 7.11
N ILE A 296 -4.11 -7.99 7.42
CA ILE A 296 -3.73 -9.02 8.37
C ILE A 296 -3.47 -10.29 7.57
N LYS A 297 -2.21 -10.51 7.23
CA LYS A 297 -1.77 -11.61 6.38
C LYS A 297 -0.38 -12.08 6.79
N ASP A 298 -0.16 -13.39 6.75
CA ASP A 298 1.19 -13.93 6.83
C ASP A 298 1.98 -13.49 5.60
N PRO A 299 3.22 -13.02 5.78
CA PRO A 299 4.07 -12.76 4.63
C PRO A 299 4.32 -14.06 3.88
N HIS A 300 4.32 -14.01 2.56
CA HIS A 300 4.71 -15.15 1.74
C HIS A 300 6.12 -15.60 2.17
N GLN A 301 6.24 -16.82 2.66
CA GLN A 301 7.54 -17.39 3.04
C GLN A 301 8.20 -17.94 1.79
N ASP A 302 8.99 -17.12 1.13
CA ASP A 302 9.98 -17.64 0.21
C ASP A 302 10.89 -18.62 0.99
N GLU A 303 10.91 -19.89 0.62
CA GLU A 303 11.93 -20.86 1.08
C GLU A 303 13.35 -20.47 0.62
N SER A 304 13.51 -19.34 -0.08
CA SER A 304 14.80 -18.79 -0.42
C SER A 304 15.47 -18.33 0.86
N THR A 305 16.51 -19.06 1.26
CA THR A 305 17.45 -18.72 2.32
C THR A 305 17.73 -17.22 2.34
N GLU A 306 17.04 -16.49 3.21
CA GLU A 306 17.37 -15.11 3.51
C GLU A 306 18.82 -15.06 4.01
N LEU A 307 19.75 -14.81 3.08
CA LEU A 307 21.04 -14.27 3.47
C LEU A 307 20.73 -12.86 3.98
N PRO A 308 20.82 -12.61 5.30
CA PRO A 308 20.32 -11.36 5.85
C PRO A 308 20.98 -10.21 5.11
N LEU A 309 20.18 -9.29 4.60
CA LEU A 309 20.61 -8.08 3.87
C LEU A 309 21.67 -7.28 4.66
N LEU A 310 21.76 -7.55 5.98
CA LEU A 310 22.78 -7.05 6.89
C LEU A 310 24.20 -7.58 6.58
N LEU A 311 24.34 -8.76 5.97
CA LEU A 311 25.65 -9.38 5.73
C LEU A 311 26.50 -8.54 4.76
N PRO A 312 26.01 -8.07 3.60
CA PRO A 312 26.78 -7.17 2.73
C PRO A 312 27.05 -5.81 3.40
N ILE A 313 26.14 -5.30 4.22
CA ILE A 313 26.36 -4.04 4.95
C ILE A 313 27.45 -4.21 5.99
N ILE A 314 27.47 -5.33 6.74
CA ILE A 314 28.52 -5.64 7.72
C ILE A 314 29.85 -5.83 7.02
N ILE A 315 29.90 -6.52 5.88
CA ILE A 315 31.12 -6.71 5.08
C ILE A 315 31.64 -5.37 4.57
N PHE A 316 30.77 -4.48 4.04
CA PHE A 316 31.15 -3.15 3.58
C PHE A 316 31.69 -2.27 4.71
N MET A 317 31.08 -2.33 5.88
CA MET A 317 31.56 -1.60 7.07
C MET A 317 32.90 -2.15 7.58
N ALA A 318 33.10 -3.48 7.56
CA ALA A 318 34.35 -4.11 7.94
C ALA A 318 35.49 -3.74 6.98
N ILE A 319 35.25 -3.75 5.67
CA ILE A 319 36.23 -3.34 4.66
C ILE A 319 36.57 -1.85 4.80
N GLY A 320 35.56 -1.01 5.04
CA GLY A 320 35.78 0.42 5.26
C GLY A 320 36.63 0.72 6.50
N THR A 321 36.40 0.02 7.60
CA THR A 321 37.20 0.17 8.84
C THR A 321 38.63 -0.32 8.69
N LEU A 322 38.86 -1.46 8.01
CA LEU A 322 40.20 -1.96 7.69
C LEU A 322 40.98 -1.02 6.80
N GLY A 323 40.33 -0.39 5.81
CA GLY A 323 40.94 0.64 4.97
C GLY A 323 41.43 1.85 5.74
N ILE A 324 40.65 2.31 6.72
CA ILE A 324 41.00 3.46 7.57
C ILE A 324 42.21 3.13 8.51
N ILE A 325 42.21 1.91 9.09
CA ILE A 325 43.29 1.45 9.96
C ILE A 325 44.58 1.30 9.17
N SER A 326 44.55 0.71 7.97
CA SER A 326 45.70 0.56 7.07
C SER A 326 46.28 1.92 6.64
N SER A 327 45.42 2.90 6.36
CA SER A 327 45.81 4.26 6.00
C SER A 327 46.52 5.00 7.15
N LYS A 328 46.06 4.80 8.41
CA LYS A 328 46.71 5.40 9.59
C LYS A 328 48.09 4.80 9.88
N ASN A 329 48.24 3.48 9.69
CA ASN A 329 49.54 2.84 9.90
C ASN A 329 50.58 3.26 8.85
N LYS A 330 50.20 3.46 7.57
CA LYS A 330 51.11 3.98 6.54
C LYS A 330 51.57 5.45 6.80
N LYS A 331 50.75 6.25 7.49
CA LYS A 331 51.18 7.62 7.89
C LYS A 331 52.18 7.61 9.04
N LYS A 332 52.03 6.72 10.04
CA LYS A 332 52.97 6.60 11.16
C LYS A 332 54.38 6.16 10.73
N VAL A 333 54.46 5.20 9.79
CA VAL A 333 55.74 4.70 9.26
C VAL A 333 56.51 5.77 8.45
N LYS A 334 55.82 6.75 7.83
CA LYS A 334 56.45 7.87 7.10
C LYS A 334 56.88 9.03 7.96
N GLU A 335 56.50 9.11 9.24
CA GLU A 335 56.92 10.14 10.18
C GLU A 335 58.09 9.68 11.05
N GLU A 336 58.48 8.41 10.97
CA GLU A 336 59.63 7.82 11.70
C GLU A 336 60.87 7.57 10.81
N GLU A 337 60.82 7.84 9.49
CA GLU A 337 61.98 7.93 8.57
C GLU A 337 62.36 9.39 8.32
#